data_99b8e62d9e68c6221f4dc6424e21a871
#
_entry.id   99b8e62d9e68c6221f4dc6424e21a871
#
_cell.length_a   1.000
_cell.length_b   1.000
_cell.length_c   1.000
_cell.angle_alpha   90.00
_cell.angle_beta   90.00
_cell.angle_gamma   90.00
#
_symmetry.space_group_name_H-M   'P 1'
#
loop_
_entity.id
_entity.type
_entity.pdbx_description
1 polymer ?
#
loop_
_entity_poly.entity_id
_entity_poly.type
_entity_poly.pdbx_seq_one_letter_code
_entity_poly.pdbx_strand_id
1 'polypeptide(L)'
;MASESAKERKKSFSEWFFGKFSLAKPKEIVKLICPLVAMIAMMIVNGAAQDVYPADETTIYYPIFIRASIVVFAALVVLSIWFEYARRHLVKWWGLIIFAFVASGFYNLCTLKSGILELPYFPSFESMLAYCFQHYGRIAGDLCNSVTLYLQGVFMGGVLGFLWGSAMGYSKHANYWLSPIIKIIGPVPGVAWVTLSLVLAPSNHFAALVVIASTTWFPLSVNLAGGIRSVSRASIERAQTLGASDWYTMWHVVYPAAAPSIFTGLFMAFCFSLTSLVTAEVMGVNGGLGWRISWAQSYMAYDIIYTIALTFIAMAFILITLLFVVQRHTMSWSKEVIQW
;
A
#
# COMPACT_ATOMS: atom_id res chain seq x y z
N MET A 1 -20.87 -20.36 -53.92
CA MET A 1 -20.16 -20.52 -52.60
C MET A 1 -18.88 -19.70 -52.45
N ALA A 2 -18.28 -19.13 -53.49
CA ALA A 2 -17.06 -18.32 -53.36
C ALA A 2 -17.31 -16.79 -53.25
N SER A 3 -18.54 -16.29 -53.42
CA SER A 3 -18.86 -14.87 -53.39
C SER A 3 -19.38 -14.35 -52.04
N GLU A 4 -19.79 -15.24 -51.15
CA GLU A 4 -20.24 -14.87 -49.79
C GLU A 4 -19.09 -14.72 -48.81
N SER A 5 -17.99 -15.46 -48.98
CA SER A 5 -16.82 -15.35 -48.08
C SER A 5 -16.01 -14.06 -48.24
N ALA A 6 -16.21 -13.34 -49.34
CA ALA A 6 -15.55 -12.05 -49.61
C ALA A 6 -16.31 -10.84 -49.01
N LYS A 7 -17.59 -10.97 -48.73
CA LYS A 7 -18.42 -9.91 -48.14
C LYS A 7 -18.28 -9.78 -46.61
N GLU A 8 -17.88 -10.84 -45.94
CA GLU A 8 -17.62 -10.80 -44.50
C GLU A 8 -16.29 -10.13 -44.09
N ARG A 9 -15.34 -9.96 -45.02
CA ARG A 9 -14.02 -9.39 -44.72
C ARG A 9 -13.90 -7.88 -44.79
N LYS A 10 -14.95 -7.16 -45.14
CA LYS A 10 -14.97 -5.69 -45.12
C LYS A 10 -15.99 -5.12 -44.19
N LYS A 11 -16.02 -5.55 -42.92
CA LYS A 11 -16.51 -4.64 -41.89
C LYS A 11 -15.56 -3.47 -41.87
N SER A 12 -16.03 -2.31 -42.30
CA SER A 12 -15.27 -1.05 -42.33
C SER A 12 -14.60 -0.86 -40.97
N PHE A 13 -13.35 -0.38 -40.95
CA PHE A 13 -12.64 0.00 -39.72
C PHE A 13 -13.51 0.88 -38.83
N SER A 14 -14.38 1.70 -39.41
CA SER A 14 -15.38 2.50 -38.70
C SER A 14 -16.42 1.64 -38.00
N GLU A 15 -17.01 0.60 -38.61
CA GLU A 15 -17.97 -0.28 -37.96
C GLU A 15 -17.34 -1.14 -36.86
N TRP A 16 -16.09 -1.53 -37.02
CA TRP A 16 -15.32 -2.23 -36.00
C TRP A 16 -14.98 -1.27 -34.84
N PHE A 17 -14.59 -0.03 -35.13
CA PHE A 17 -14.26 0.98 -34.13
C PHE A 17 -15.52 1.45 -33.37
N PHE A 18 -16.58 1.81 -34.08
CA PHE A 18 -17.85 2.24 -33.48
C PHE A 18 -18.62 1.08 -32.84
N GLY A 19 -18.51 -0.14 -33.35
CA GLY A 19 -19.08 -1.33 -32.73
C GLY A 19 -18.49 -1.66 -31.35
N LYS A 20 -17.20 -1.41 -31.15
CA LYS A 20 -16.59 -1.51 -29.80
C LYS A 20 -16.98 -0.38 -28.87
N PHE A 21 -17.18 0.83 -29.40
CA PHE A 21 -17.66 1.98 -28.61
C PHE A 21 -19.12 1.84 -28.20
N SER A 22 -19.94 1.24 -29.04
CA SER A 22 -21.37 0.94 -28.78
C SER A 22 -21.58 -0.09 -27.65
N LEU A 23 -20.56 -0.85 -27.25
CA LEU A 23 -20.62 -1.81 -26.15
C LEU A 23 -20.42 -1.19 -24.75
N ALA A 24 -20.01 0.07 -24.65
CA ALA A 24 -19.95 0.78 -23.38
C ALA A 24 -21.35 1.33 -23.03
N LYS A 25 -21.92 0.87 -21.90
CA LYS A 25 -23.18 1.39 -21.40
C LYS A 25 -23.04 2.91 -21.18
N PRO A 26 -24.05 3.76 -21.49
CA PRO A 26 -23.96 5.22 -21.35
C PRO A 26 -23.50 5.67 -19.96
N LYS A 27 -23.85 4.91 -18.91
CA LYS A 27 -23.38 5.14 -17.54
C LYS A 27 -21.87 4.92 -17.36
N GLU A 28 -21.22 4.06 -18.15
CA GLU A 28 -19.77 3.86 -18.11
C GLU A 28 -19.02 5.00 -18.81
N ILE A 29 -19.56 5.51 -19.89
CA ILE A 29 -19.01 6.67 -20.62
C ILE A 29 -18.99 7.90 -19.70
N VAL A 30 -20.08 8.17 -18.99
CA VAL A 30 -20.15 9.27 -18.01
C VAL A 30 -19.07 9.10 -16.95
N LYS A 31 -18.88 7.89 -16.39
CA LYS A 31 -17.86 7.61 -15.39
C LYS A 31 -16.42 7.76 -15.91
N LEU A 32 -16.19 7.60 -17.20
CA LEU A 32 -14.88 7.82 -17.82
C LEU A 32 -14.59 9.30 -18.10
N ILE A 33 -15.64 10.09 -18.43
CA ILE A 33 -15.48 11.50 -18.78
C ILE A 33 -15.47 12.39 -17.54
N CYS A 34 -16.25 12.07 -16.50
CA CYS A 34 -16.34 12.88 -15.28
C CYS A 34 -14.98 13.24 -14.64
N PRO A 35 -13.99 12.34 -14.52
CA PRO A 35 -12.68 12.71 -13.99
C PRO A 35 -11.96 13.74 -14.86
N LEU A 36 -12.04 13.63 -16.20
CA LEU A 36 -11.45 14.63 -17.12
C LEU A 36 -12.07 16.00 -16.93
N VAL A 37 -13.39 16.07 -16.82
CA VAL A 37 -14.11 17.31 -16.58
C VAL A 37 -13.70 17.92 -15.24
N ALA A 38 -13.59 17.11 -14.19
CA ALA A 38 -13.15 17.56 -12.87
C ALA A 38 -11.71 18.11 -12.89
N MET A 39 -10.78 17.42 -13.57
CA MET A 39 -9.39 17.86 -13.74
C MET A 39 -9.31 19.19 -14.49
N ILE A 40 -10.05 19.33 -15.60
CA ILE A 40 -10.10 20.56 -16.39
C ILE A 40 -10.72 21.70 -15.57
N ALA A 41 -11.83 21.45 -14.86
CA ALA A 41 -12.45 22.43 -13.99
C ALA A 41 -11.48 22.92 -12.91
N MET A 42 -10.76 22.02 -12.25
CA MET A 42 -9.77 22.38 -11.23
C MET A 42 -8.57 23.14 -11.83
N MET A 43 -8.15 22.80 -13.04
CA MET A 43 -7.12 23.57 -13.76
C MET A 43 -7.57 25.01 -14.03
N ILE A 44 -8.80 25.21 -14.49
CA ILE A 44 -9.36 26.54 -14.77
C ILE A 44 -9.50 27.35 -13.47
N VAL A 45 -10.08 26.74 -12.43
CA VAL A 45 -10.30 27.40 -11.13
C VAL A 45 -8.96 27.81 -10.50
N ASN A 46 -7.96 26.94 -10.48
CA ASN A 46 -6.64 27.29 -9.95
C ASN A 46 -5.90 28.32 -10.83
N GLY A 47 -6.10 28.31 -12.14
CA GLY A 47 -5.48 29.30 -13.04
C GLY A 47 -6.15 30.68 -13.00
N ALA A 48 -7.45 30.75 -12.68
CA ALA A 48 -8.20 31.99 -12.59
C ALA A 48 -8.01 32.75 -11.26
N ALA A 49 -7.73 32.01 -10.17
CA ALA A 49 -7.51 32.59 -8.86
C ALA A 49 -6.09 33.17 -8.75
N GLN A 50 -5.98 34.41 -8.26
CA GLN A 50 -4.70 35.08 -8.03
C GLN A 50 -4.02 34.48 -6.77
N ASP A 51 -2.68 34.40 -6.81
CA ASP A 51 -1.89 33.94 -5.67
C ASP A 51 -1.80 35.06 -4.61
N VAL A 52 -2.06 34.70 -3.36
CA VAL A 52 -1.88 35.61 -2.20
C VAL A 52 -0.38 35.75 -1.88
N TYR A 53 0.38 34.67 -2.08
CA TYR A 53 1.83 34.69 -1.92
C TYR A 53 2.52 34.93 -3.27
N PRO A 54 3.66 35.67 -3.30
CA PRO A 54 4.38 35.94 -4.53
C PRO A 54 4.77 34.63 -5.23
N ALA A 55 4.63 34.64 -6.56
CA ALA A 55 5.02 33.49 -7.37
C ALA A 55 6.51 33.19 -7.22
N ASP A 56 6.80 31.99 -6.70
CA ASP A 56 8.14 31.45 -6.57
C ASP A 56 8.47 30.53 -7.76
N GLU A 57 9.73 30.12 -7.92
CA GLU A 57 10.15 29.14 -8.94
C GLU A 57 9.37 27.81 -8.85
N THR A 58 8.72 27.54 -7.71
CA THR A 58 7.91 26.36 -7.46
C THR A 58 6.53 26.41 -8.10
N THR A 59 6.01 27.59 -8.45
CA THR A 59 4.64 27.82 -8.97
C THR A 59 4.37 27.13 -10.32
N ILE A 60 5.44 26.68 -11.00
CA ILE A 60 5.35 26.03 -12.31
C ILE A 60 4.94 24.55 -12.21
N TYR A 61 5.21 23.89 -11.08
CA TYR A 61 5.09 22.43 -10.97
C TYR A 61 3.64 21.93 -10.92
N TYR A 62 2.74 22.63 -10.24
CA TYR A 62 1.34 22.20 -10.16
C TYR A 62 0.58 22.29 -11.49
N PRO A 63 0.67 23.38 -12.26
CA PRO A 63 0.09 23.44 -13.61
C PRO A 63 0.64 22.36 -14.55
N ILE A 64 1.94 22.05 -14.46
CA ILE A 64 2.54 20.96 -15.25
C ILE A 64 1.97 19.61 -14.80
N PHE A 65 1.88 19.36 -13.50
CA PHE A 65 1.31 18.15 -12.94
C PHE A 65 -0.13 17.90 -13.40
N ILE A 66 -0.99 18.92 -13.30
CA ILE A 66 -2.39 18.80 -13.76
C ILE A 66 -2.45 18.54 -15.27
N ARG A 67 -1.70 19.28 -16.09
CA ARG A 67 -1.67 19.08 -17.54
C ARG A 67 -1.18 17.68 -17.91
N ALA A 68 -0.09 17.22 -17.30
CA ALA A 68 0.42 15.87 -17.51
C ALA A 68 -0.61 14.81 -17.09
N SER A 69 -1.26 14.99 -15.94
CA SER A 69 -2.30 14.09 -15.44
C SER A 69 -3.51 14.02 -16.39
N ILE A 70 -3.94 15.15 -16.94
CA ILE A 70 -5.02 15.19 -17.95
C ILE A 70 -4.62 14.40 -19.21
N VAL A 71 -3.39 14.60 -19.70
CA VAL A 71 -2.89 13.89 -20.89
C VAL A 71 -2.80 12.38 -20.63
N VAL A 72 -2.22 11.98 -19.50
CA VAL A 72 -2.12 10.56 -19.12
C VAL A 72 -3.49 9.93 -18.96
N PHE A 73 -4.42 10.61 -18.26
CA PHE A 73 -5.75 10.09 -18.04
C PHE A 73 -6.55 10.01 -19.37
N ALA A 74 -6.43 11.02 -20.24
CA ALA A 74 -7.04 10.98 -21.56
C ALA A 74 -6.49 9.82 -22.40
N ALA A 75 -5.18 9.57 -22.36
CA ALA A 75 -4.57 8.41 -23.01
C ALA A 75 -5.11 7.08 -22.44
N LEU A 76 -5.26 6.97 -21.11
CA LEU A 76 -5.86 5.80 -20.47
C LEU A 76 -7.34 5.60 -20.86
N VAL A 77 -8.11 6.68 -21.01
CA VAL A 77 -9.49 6.61 -21.51
C VAL A 77 -9.51 6.12 -22.95
N VAL A 78 -8.61 6.61 -23.82
CA VAL A 78 -8.48 6.12 -25.19
C VAL A 78 -8.09 4.64 -25.21
N LEU A 79 -7.10 4.23 -24.41
CA LEU A 79 -6.69 2.82 -24.28
C LEU A 79 -7.83 1.94 -23.75
N SER A 80 -8.70 2.47 -22.89
CA SER A 80 -9.86 1.75 -22.35
C SER A 80 -10.89 1.37 -23.40
N ILE A 81 -10.88 2.04 -24.56
CA ILE A 81 -11.71 1.69 -25.70
C ILE A 81 -11.25 0.34 -26.30
N TRP A 82 -9.95 0.09 -26.28
CA TRP A 82 -9.33 -1.10 -26.85
C TRP A 82 -9.22 -2.26 -25.87
N PHE A 83 -9.02 -1.96 -24.57
CA PHE A 83 -8.81 -2.95 -23.52
C PHE A 83 -9.94 -2.89 -22.49
N GLU A 84 -10.80 -3.91 -22.49
CA GLU A 84 -11.91 -4.04 -21.52
C GLU A 84 -11.43 -4.08 -20.06
N TYR A 85 -10.25 -4.66 -19.82
CA TYR A 85 -9.63 -4.69 -18.50
C TYR A 85 -9.34 -3.28 -17.96
N ALA A 86 -8.74 -2.41 -18.78
CA ALA A 86 -8.46 -1.02 -18.41
C ALA A 86 -9.76 -0.24 -18.15
N ARG A 87 -10.80 -0.47 -18.98
CA ARG A 87 -12.11 0.15 -18.82
C ARG A 87 -12.75 -0.22 -17.48
N ARG A 88 -12.77 -1.51 -17.12
CA ARG A 88 -13.35 -1.96 -15.84
C ARG A 88 -12.63 -1.35 -14.64
N HIS A 89 -11.31 -1.24 -14.70
CA HIS A 89 -10.53 -0.60 -13.63
C HIS A 89 -10.83 0.90 -13.53
N LEU A 90 -10.78 1.65 -14.62
CA LEU A 90 -11.09 3.07 -14.62
C LEU A 90 -12.52 3.35 -14.11
N VAL A 91 -13.51 2.56 -14.58
CA VAL A 91 -14.89 2.67 -14.13
C VAL A 91 -15.05 2.27 -12.66
N LYS A 92 -14.23 1.42 -12.10
CA LYS A 92 -14.25 1.10 -10.67
C LYS A 92 -13.71 2.25 -9.81
N TRP A 93 -12.65 2.92 -10.25
CA TRP A 93 -11.91 3.92 -9.46
C TRP A 93 -12.25 5.38 -9.79
N TRP A 94 -13.20 5.64 -10.71
CA TRP A 94 -13.55 7.00 -11.18
C TRP A 94 -13.83 7.99 -10.06
N GLY A 95 -14.58 7.57 -9.03
CA GLY A 95 -14.94 8.44 -7.92
C GLY A 95 -13.73 8.83 -7.05
N LEU A 96 -12.83 7.88 -6.80
CA LEU A 96 -11.57 8.14 -6.08
C LEU A 96 -10.63 9.07 -6.86
N ILE A 97 -10.58 8.92 -8.17
CA ILE A 97 -9.77 9.79 -9.05
C ILE A 97 -10.31 11.23 -8.98
N ILE A 98 -11.62 11.42 -9.10
CA ILE A 98 -12.24 12.75 -8.94
C ILE A 98 -11.93 13.32 -7.56
N PHE A 99 -12.16 12.54 -6.51
CA PHE A 99 -11.91 12.99 -5.15
C PHE A 99 -10.46 13.43 -4.95
N ALA A 100 -9.49 12.67 -5.42
CA ALA A 100 -8.07 13.00 -5.30
C ALA A 100 -7.72 14.33 -6.00
N PHE A 101 -8.22 14.54 -7.23
CA PHE A 101 -7.94 15.79 -7.97
C PHE A 101 -8.69 16.99 -7.39
N VAL A 102 -9.94 16.82 -6.98
CA VAL A 102 -10.70 17.89 -6.34
C VAL A 102 -10.09 18.25 -4.99
N ALA A 103 -9.70 17.26 -4.20
CA ALA A 103 -9.06 17.48 -2.90
C ALA A 103 -7.70 18.18 -3.06
N SER A 104 -6.86 17.77 -4.03
CA SER A 104 -5.56 18.42 -4.29
C SER A 104 -5.74 19.87 -4.76
N GLY A 105 -6.69 20.11 -5.65
CA GLY A 105 -6.99 21.47 -6.13
C GLY A 105 -7.61 22.34 -5.04
N PHE A 106 -8.52 21.81 -4.24
CA PHE A 106 -9.08 22.53 -3.10
C PHE A 106 -8.02 22.86 -2.05
N TYR A 107 -7.12 21.91 -1.75
CA TYR A 107 -5.98 22.15 -0.87
C TYR A 107 -5.09 23.30 -1.40
N ASN A 108 -4.79 23.31 -2.70
CA ASN A 108 -4.01 24.36 -3.34
C ASN A 108 -4.71 25.74 -3.28
N LEU A 109 -6.04 25.76 -3.43
CA LEU A 109 -6.83 26.98 -3.24
C LEU A 109 -6.75 27.50 -1.79
N CYS A 110 -6.82 26.59 -0.81
CA CYS A 110 -6.76 26.97 0.60
C CYS A 110 -5.38 27.47 1.05
N THR A 111 -4.31 26.96 0.44
CA THR A 111 -2.93 27.35 0.78
C THR A 111 -2.49 28.59 0.01
N LEU A 112 -2.29 28.48 -1.31
CA LEU A 112 -1.67 29.50 -2.15
C LEU A 112 -2.60 30.66 -2.48
N LYS A 113 -3.89 30.36 -2.71
CA LYS A 113 -4.84 31.34 -3.29
C LYS A 113 -5.63 32.11 -2.24
N SER A 114 -6.04 31.46 -1.14
CA SER A 114 -6.83 32.12 -0.10
C SER A 114 -6.02 32.47 1.16
N GLY A 115 -4.85 31.84 1.37
CA GLY A 115 -4.04 32.03 2.57
C GLY A 115 -4.72 31.59 3.88
N ILE A 116 -5.84 30.81 3.80
CA ILE A 116 -6.52 30.25 4.97
C ILE A 116 -5.62 29.30 5.73
N LEU A 117 -4.82 28.53 4.98
CA LEU A 117 -3.80 27.65 5.52
C LEU A 117 -2.45 28.34 5.39
N GLU A 118 -1.93 28.81 6.51
CA GLU A 118 -0.72 29.64 6.57
C GLU A 118 0.55 28.84 6.24
N LEU A 119 1.41 29.43 5.39
CA LEU A 119 2.79 28.97 5.23
C LEU A 119 3.62 29.36 6.48
N PRO A 120 4.58 28.57 6.90
CA PRO A 120 5.11 27.34 6.30
C PRO A 120 4.43 26.06 6.77
N TYR A 121 3.48 26.12 7.73
CA TYR A 121 2.88 24.94 8.36
C TYR A 121 2.10 24.04 7.37
N PHE A 122 1.45 24.65 6.40
CA PHE A 122 0.74 23.99 5.31
C PHE A 122 1.39 24.30 3.97
N PRO A 123 2.42 23.54 3.57
CA PRO A 123 3.14 23.80 2.32
C PRO A 123 2.20 23.63 1.14
N SER A 124 2.41 24.43 0.09
CA SER A 124 1.62 24.30 -1.14
C SER A 124 1.90 22.96 -1.81
N PHE A 125 0.91 22.47 -2.58
CA PHE A 125 1.11 21.25 -3.36
C PHE A 125 2.24 21.41 -4.39
N GLU A 126 2.49 22.64 -4.81
CA GLU A 126 3.55 23.02 -5.73
C GLU A 126 4.94 22.84 -5.11
N SER A 127 5.15 23.31 -3.87
CA SER A 127 6.43 23.13 -3.17
C SER A 127 6.74 21.66 -2.89
N MET A 128 5.70 20.85 -2.56
CA MET A 128 5.86 19.42 -2.39
C MET A 128 6.29 18.73 -3.70
N LEU A 129 5.67 19.08 -4.83
CA LEU A 129 6.06 18.55 -6.14
C LEU A 129 7.46 19.01 -6.54
N ALA A 130 7.77 20.30 -6.34
CA ALA A 130 9.09 20.86 -6.61
C ALA A 130 10.17 20.08 -5.87
N TYR A 131 10.01 19.87 -4.57
CA TYR A 131 10.94 19.07 -3.78
C TYR A 131 11.09 17.64 -4.32
N CYS A 132 9.97 17.00 -4.68
CA CYS A 132 9.97 15.67 -5.24
C CYS A 132 10.81 15.57 -6.52
N PHE A 133 10.61 16.51 -7.47
CA PHE A 133 11.33 16.51 -8.74
C PHE A 133 12.79 16.94 -8.61
N GLN A 134 13.11 17.91 -7.76
CA GLN A 134 14.47 18.39 -7.58
C GLN A 134 15.33 17.41 -6.79
N HIS A 135 14.76 16.64 -5.87
CA HIS A 135 15.47 15.75 -4.96
C HIS A 135 15.12 14.27 -5.12
N TYR A 136 14.62 13.86 -6.31
CA TYR A 136 14.17 12.49 -6.57
C TYR A 136 15.23 11.41 -6.21
N GLY A 137 16.51 11.66 -6.50
CA GLY A 137 17.58 10.72 -6.21
C GLY A 137 17.80 10.52 -4.70
N ARG A 138 17.63 11.58 -3.91
CA ARG A 138 17.72 11.51 -2.44
C ARG A 138 16.52 10.78 -1.85
N ILE A 139 15.32 11.10 -2.33
CA ILE A 139 14.07 10.42 -1.91
C ILE A 139 14.14 8.93 -2.25
N ALA A 140 14.63 8.59 -3.44
CA ALA A 140 14.81 7.19 -3.85
C ALA A 140 15.82 6.45 -2.95
N GLY A 141 16.91 7.09 -2.55
CA GLY A 141 17.87 6.54 -1.60
C GLY A 141 17.25 6.27 -0.23
N ASP A 142 16.54 7.25 0.32
CA ASP A 142 15.82 7.11 1.60
C ASP A 142 14.74 6.02 1.52
N LEU A 143 14.01 5.95 0.40
CA LEU A 143 13.01 4.90 0.14
C LEU A 143 13.64 3.51 0.11
N CYS A 144 14.76 3.34 -0.60
CA CYS A 144 15.49 2.07 -0.64
C CYS A 144 15.96 1.63 0.75
N ASN A 145 16.48 2.56 1.55
CA ASN A 145 16.91 2.27 2.91
C ASN A 145 15.74 1.81 3.79
N SER A 146 14.60 2.54 3.76
CA SER A 146 13.38 2.17 4.48
C SER A 146 12.83 0.82 4.06
N VAL A 147 12.73 0.56 2.75
CA VAL A 147 12.25 -0.74 2.23
C VAL A 147 13.16 -1.88 2.65
N THR A 148 14.48 -1.68 2.56
CA THR A 148 15.46 -2.72 2.94
C THR A 148 15.37 -3.04 4.42
N LEU A 149 15.36 -2.02 5.28
CA LEU A 149 15.24 -2.17 6.73
C LEU A 149 13.90 -2.84 7.10
N TYR A 150 12.82 -2.40 6.47
CA TYR A 150 11.48 -2.96 6.66
C TYR A 150 11.42 -4.45 6.33
N LEU A 151 11.88 -4.82 5.14
CA LEU A 151 11.84 -6.22 4.68
C LEU A 151 12.71 -7.13 5.55
N GLN A 152 13.89 -6.66 5.98
CA GLN A 152 14.75 -7.41 6.91
C GLN A 152 14.05 -7.63 8.26
N GLY A 153 13.45 -6.57 8.84
CA GLY A 153 12.76 -6.67 10.13
C GLY A 153 11.50 -7.54 10.05
N VAL A 154 10.70 -7.38 8.98
CA VAL A 154 9.51 -8.21 8.73
C VAL A 154 9.89 -9.68 8.49
N PHE A 155 10.96 -9.96 7.77
CA PHE A 155 11.45 -11.32 7.57
C PHE A 155 11.87 -11.94 8.90
N MET A 156 12.66 -11.25 9.71
CA MET A 156 13.11 -11.73 11.03
C MET A 156 11.91 -11.98 11.95
N GLY A 157 11.00 -11.01 12.08
CA GLY A 157 9.80 -11.13 12.89
C GLY A 157 8.81 -12.17 12.33
N GLY A 158 8.74 -12.30 11.01
CA GLY A 158 7.94 -13.30 10.30
C GLY A 158 8.39 -14.73 10.61
N VAL A 159 9.70 -15.00 10.53
CA VAL A 159 10.28 -16.32 10.90
C VAL A 159 9.99 -16.64 12.37
N LEU A 160 10.28 -15.70 13.27
CA LEU A 160 10.01 -15.88 14.70
C LEU A 160 8.50 -16.08 14.96
N GLY A 161 7.64 -15.29 14.30
CA GLY A 161 6.20 -15.37 14.42
C GLY A 161 5.63 -16.68 13.92
N PHE A 162 6.16 -17.17 12.81
CA PHE A 162 5.78 -18.46 12.25
C PHE A 162 6.19 -19.62 13.17
N LEU A 163 7.42 -19.66 13.65
CA LEU A 163 7.89 -20.70 14.55
C LEU A 163 7.11 -20.71 15.86
N TRP A 164 6.94 -19.53 16.46
CA TRP A 164 6.22 -19.37 17.73
C TRP A 164 4.75 -19.72 17.63
N GLY A 165 4.07 -19.19 16.59
CA GLY A 165 2.67 -19.46 16.32
C GLY A 165 2.40 -20.93 16.02
N SER A 166 3.29 -21.58 15.24
CA SER A 166 3.21 -23.01 14.95
C SER A 166 3.36 -23.85 16.21
N ALA A 167 4.38 -23.56 17.03
CA ALA A 167 4.60 -24.25 18.30
C ALA A 167 3.39 -24.14 19.23
N MET A 168 2.84 -22.93 19.38
CA MET A 168 1.66 -22.67 20.20
C MET A 168 0.39 -23.32 19.65
N GLY A 169 0.23 -23.34 18.33
CA GLY A 169 -0.94 -23.91 17.67
C GLY A 169 -0.98 -25.43 17.78
N TYR A 170 0.16 -26.09 17.58
CA TYR A 170 0.27 -27.53 17.56
C TYR A 170 0.35 -28.16 18.95
N SER A 171 1.16 -27.62 19.87
CA SER A 171 1.45 -28.23 21.17
C SER A 171 0.78 -27.47 22.32
N LYS A 172 0.00 -28.21 23.13
CA LYS A 172 -0.58 -27.69 24.38
C LYS A 172 0.51 -27.26 25.39
N HIS A 173 1.64 -27.99 25.42
CA HIS A 173 2.78 -27.67 26.28
C HIS A 173 3.45 -26.37 25.87
N ALA A 174 3.75 -26.22 24.57
CA ALA A 174 4.32 -24.98 24.05
C ALA A 174 3.36 -23.79 24.27
N ASN A 175 2.08 -23.99 24.08
CA ASN A 175 1.09 -22.95 24.33
C ASN A 175 1.05 -22.53 25.80
N TYR A 176 1.18 -23.44 26.74
CA TYR A 176 1.19 -23.13 28.17
C TYR A 176 2.31 -22.15 28.53
N TRP A 177 3.51 -22.36 28.00
CA TRP A 177 4.66 -21.51 28.26
C TRP A 177 4.75 -20.25 27.40
N LEU A 178 4.41 -20.34 26.14
CA LEU A 178 4.60 -19.25 25.18
C LEU A 178 3.43 -18.23 25.18
N SER A 179 2.20 -18.67 25.47
CA SER A 179 1.03 -17.81 25.45
C SER A 179 1.08 -16.68 26.51
N PRO A 180 1.52 -16.90 27.76
CA PRO A 180 1.67 -15.81 28.72
C PRO A 180 2.70 -14.77 28.27
N ILE A 181 3.80 -15.20 27.66
CA ILE A 181 4.86 -14.31 27.15
C ILE A 181 4.29 -13.38 26.09
N ILE A 182 3.55 -13.93 25.12
CA ILE A 182 2.91 -13.14 24.05
C ILE A 182 1.89 -12.16 24.64
N LYS A 183 1.08 -12.58 25.61
CA LYS A 183 0.06 -11.72 26.23
C LYS A 183 0.65 -10.55 27.03
N ILE A 184 1.85 -10.71 27.58
CA ILE A 184 2.54 -9.66 28.33
C ILE A 184 3.30 -8.73 27.39
N ILE A 185 4.07 -9.30 26.46
CA ILE A 185 4.97 -8.55 25.58
C ILE A 185 4.23 -7.92 24.41
N GLY A 186 3.24 -8.63 23.85
CA GLY A 186 2.54 -8.22 22.63
C GLY A 186 1.87 -6.85 22.68
N PRO A 187 1.15 -6.50 23.74
CA PRO A 187 0.49 -5.19 23.87
C PRO A 187 1.47 -4.01 24.06
N VAL A 188 2.76 -4.26 24.30
CA VAL A 188 3.73 -3.18 24.52
C VAL A 188 3.93 -2.38 23.23
N PRO A 189 3.71 -1.05 23.24
CA PRO A 189 3.89 -0.22 22.05
C PRO A 189 5.32 -0.30 21.50
N GLY A 190 5.46 -0.32 20.17
CA GLY A 190 6.76 -0.38 19.49
C GLY A 190 7.74 0.71 19.95
N VAL A 191 7.24 1.90 20.25
CA VAL A 191 8.04 3.04 20.77
C VAL A 191 8.79 2.67 22.07
N ALA A 192 8.16 1.92 22.97
CA ALA A 192 8.82 1.49 24.22
C ALA A 192 10.01 0.55 23.97
N TRP A 193 9.92 -0.26 22.90
CA TRP A 193 11.00 -1.16 22.50
C TRP A 193 12.19 -0.43 21.89
N VAL A 194 11.99 0.74 21.27
CA VAL A 194 13.09 1.48 20.62
C VAL A 194 14.18 1.84 21.62
N THR A 195 13.81 2.49 22.75
CA THR A 195 14.78 2.91 23.76
C THR A 195 15.54 1.72 24.34
N LEU A 196 14.83 0.64 24.68
CA LEU A 196 15.45 -0.57 25.21
C LEU A 196 16.37 -1.22 24.19
N SER A 197 15.94 -1.32 22.94
CA SER A 197 16.72 -1.92 21.86
C SER A 197 17.98 -1.13 21.56
N LEU A 198 17.95 0.21 21.59
CA LEU A 198 19.12 1.06 21.37
C LEU A 198 20.21 0.86 22.44
N VAL A 199 19.81 0.57 23.67
CA VAL A 199 20.76 0.33 24.78
C VAL A 199 21.37 -1.08 24.70
N LEU A 200 20.57 -2.07 24.30
CA LEU A 200 20.98 -3.48 24.33
C LEU A 200 21.57 -3.98 23.01
N ALA A 201 21.26 -3.36 21.89
CA ALA A 201 21.70 -3.83 20.59
C ALA A 201 23.14 -3.42 20.26
N PRO A 202 23.86 -4.22 19.49
CA PRO A 202 25.25 -3.94 19.10
C PRO A 202 25.36 -2.78 18.11
N SER A 203 24.27 -2.41 17.43
CA SER A 203 24.20 -1.29 16.50
C SER A 203 22.78 -0.74 16.39
N ASN A 204 22.66 0.55 16.00
CA ASN A 204 21.36 1.20 15.79
C ASN A 204 20.53 0.50 14.71
N HIS A 205 21.18 0.00 13.65
CA HIS A 205 20.51 -0.77 12.62
C HIS A 205 19.88 -2.06 13.18
N PHE A 206 20.62 -2.79 14.01
CA PHE A 206 20.11 -4.00 14.66
C PHE A 206 18.99 -3.67 15.66
N ALA A 207 19.10 -2.55 16.40
CA ALA A 207 18.03 -2.07 17.27
C ALA A 207 16.72 -1.85 16.49
N ALA A 208 16.81 -1.17 15.33
CA ALA A 208 15.67 -0.94 14.46
C ALA A 208 15.06 -2.25 13.94
N LEU A 209 15.89 -3.23 13.56
CA LEU A 209 15.43 -4.56 13.15
C LEU A 209 14.64 -5.26 14.27
N VAL A 210 15.13 -5.20 15.51
CA VAL A 210 14.45 -5.82 16.67
C VAL A 210 13.08 -5.18 16.91
N VAL A 211 12.98 -3.86 16.79
CA VAL A 211 11.70 -3.15 16.95
C VAL A 211 10.69 -3.55 15.88
N ILE A 212 11.09 -3.56 14.60
CA ILE A 212 10.22 -3.97 13.49
C ILE A 212 9.85 -5.46 13.63
N ALA A 213 10.82 -6.30 13.99
CA ALA A 213 10.59 -7.73 14.17
C ALA A 213 9.62 -8.03 15.31
N SER A 214 9.70 -7.31 16.44
CA SER A 214 8.79 -7.51 17.58
C SER A 214 7.34 -7.21 17.22
N THR A 215 7.09 -6.15 16.47
CA THR A 215 5.76 -5.77 16.02
C THR A 215 5.21 -6.65 14.89
N THR A 216 6.08 -7.33 14.16
CA THR A 216 5.72 -8.36 13.17
C THR A 216 5.43 -9.70 13.84
N TRP A 217 6.30 -10.12 14.77
CA TRP A 217 6.25 -11.40 15.45
C TRP A 217 4.92 -11.64 16.20
N PHE A 218 4.46 -10.63 16.95
CA PHE A 218 3.30 -10.78 17.83
C PHE A 218 1.99 -11.09 17.07
N PRO A 219 1.51 -10.26 16.12
CA PRO A 219 0.24 -10.52 15.45
C PRO A 219 0.26 -11.78 14.60
N LEU A 220 1.41 -12.10 13.98
CA LEU A 220 1.55 -13.32 13.20
C LEU A 220 1.48 -14.56 14.09
N SER A 221 2.15 -14.57 15.24
CA SER A 221 2.14 -15.70 16.18
C SER A 221 0.73 -16.00 16.68
N VAL A 222 -0.02 -14.97 17.08
CA VAL A 222 -1.38 -15.11 17.63
C VAL A 222 -2.35 -15.64 16.58
N ASN A 223 -2.35 -15.04 15.38
CA ASN A 223 -3.25 -15.43 14.30
C ASN A 223 -2.93 -16.82 13.76
N LEU A 224 -1.65 -17.15 13.61
CA LEU A 224 -1.24 -18.50 13.17
C LEU A 224 -1.64 -19.56 14.20
N ALA A 225 -1.38 -19.34 15.50
CA ALA A 225 -1.78 -20.25 16.54
C ALA A 225 -3.31 -20.44 16.60
N GLY A 226 -4.07 -19.36 16.44
CA GLY A 226 -5.53 -19.39 16.34
C GLY A 226 -6.00 -20.16 15.11
N GLY A 227 -5.39 -19.91 13.95
CA GLY A 227 -5.68 -20.59 12.69
C GLY A 227 -5.45 -22.11 12.78
N ILE A 228 -4.32 -22.54 13.33
CA ILE A 228 -4.01 -23.97 13.52
C ILE A 228 -5.06 -24.64 14.41
N ARG A 229 -5.48 -23.98 15.50
CA ARG A 229 -6.48 -24.53 16.42
C ARG A 229 -7.89 -24.57 15.86
N SER A 230 -8.20 -23.73 14.89
CA SER A 230 -9.50 -23.70 14.23
C SER A 230 -9.70 -24.85 13.22
N VAL A 231 -8.63 -25.56 12.85
CA VAL A 231 -8.71 -26.68 11.93
C VAL A 231 -9.49 -27.84 12.58
N SER A 232 -10.46 -28.39 11.83
CA SER A 232 -11.34 -29.44 12.35
C SER A 232 -10.53 -30.72 12.68
N ARG A 233 -10.77 -31.28 13.85
CA ARG A 233 -10.15 -32.56 14.27
C ARG A 233 -10.46 -33.68 13.29
N ALA A 234 -11.68 -33.72 12.75
CA ALA A 234 -12.08 -34.72 11.76
C ALA A 234 -11.22 -34.66 10.47
N SER A 235 -10.71 -33.52 10.09
CA SER A 235 -9.79 -33.42 8.94
C SER A 235 -8.39 -33.98 9.26
N ILE A 236 -7.92 -33.77 10.47
CA ILE A 236 -6.64 -34.30 10.96
C ILE A 236 -6.74 -35.84 11.11
N GLU A 237 -7.77 -36.32 11.76
CA GLU A 237 -8.04 -37.78 11.96
C GLU A 237 -8.19 -38.53 10.64
N ARG A 238 -8.87 -37.92 9.66
CA ARG A 238 -8.98 -38.50 8.31
C ARG A 238 -7.62 -38.65 7.63
N ALA A 239 -6.73 -37.67 7.74
CA ALA A 239 -5.39 -37.76 7.19
C ALA A 239 -4.57 -38.87 7.89
N GLN A 240 -4.68 -38.98 9.21
CA GLN A 240 -3.98 -39.99 10.01
C GLN A 240 -4.51 -41.44 9.72
N THR A 241 -5.82 -41.61 9.53
CA THR A 241 -6.39 -42.91 9.13
C THR A 241 -5.93 -43.34 7.74
N LEU A 242 -5.56 -42.40 6.86
CA LEU A 242 -4.96 -42.67 5.55
C LEU A 242 -3.43 -42.90 5.62
N GLY A 243 -2.86 -42.97 6.83
CA GLY A 243 -1.44 -43.24 7.04
C GLY A 243 -0.54 -42.01 6.97
N ALA A 244 -1.09 -40.79 6.99
CA ALA A 244 -0.27 -39.56 6.99
C ALA A 244 0.45 -39.40 8.33
N SER A 245 1.77 -39.10 8.27
CA SER A 245 2.55 -38.72 9.45
C SER A 245 2.12 -37.34 9.97
N ASP A 246 2.44 -37.05 11.24
CA ASP A 246 2.15 -35.74 11.84
C ASP A 246 2.75 -34.59 11.05
N TRP A 247 3.99 -34.73 10.56
CA TRP A 247 4.67 -33.75 9.72
C TRP A 247 3.96 -33.52 8.37
N TYR A 248 3.56 -34.62 7.73
CA TYR A 248 2.79 -34.53 6.48
C TYR A 248 1.43 -33.85 6.72
N THR A 249 0.74 -34.21 7.78
CA THR A 249 -0.55 -33.63 8.18
C THR A 249 -0.42 -32.12 8.44
N MET A 250 0.65 -31.67 9.10
CA MET A 250 0.88 -30.25 9.34
C MET A 250 1.02 -29.45 8.03
N TRP A 251 1.85 -29.93 7.11
CA TRP A 251 2.15 -29.17 5.89
C TRP A 251 1.06 -29.26 4.81
N HIS A 252 0.36 -30.37 4.72
CA HIS A 252 -0.60 -30.62 3.65
C HIS A 252 -2.07 -30.44 4.08
N VAL A 253 -2.37 -30.45 5.37
CA VAL A 253 -3.75 -30.30 5.87
C VAL A 253 -3.88 -29.05 6.74
N VAL A 254 -3.04 -28.92 7.79
CA VAL A 254 -3.22 -27.90 8.81
C VAL A 254 -2.85 -26.51 8.31
N TYR A 255 -1.65 -26.31 7.73
CA TYR A 255 -1.26 -25.00 7.23
C TYR A 255 -2.12 -24.50 6.07
N PRO A 256 -2.48 -25.31 5.07
CA PRO A 256 -3.41 -24.88 4.03
C PRO A 256 -4.80 -24.51 4.57
N ALA A 257 -5.30 -25.24 5.56
CA ALA A 257 -6.58 -24.93 6.20
C ALA A 257 -6.49 -23.66 7.08
N ALA A 258 -5.33 -23.40 7.72
CA ALA A 258 -5.07 -22.21 8.51
C ALA A 258 -4.66 -20.98 7.68
N ALA A 259 -4.42 -21.13 6.37
CA ALA A 259 -3.90 -20.06 5.51
C ALA A 259 -4.69 -18.74 5.61
N PRO A 260 -6.04 -18.69 5.66
CA PRO A 260 -6.78 -17.45 5.84
C PRO A 260 -6.34 -16.68 7.10
N SER A 261 -6.18 -17.39 8.22
CA SER A 261 -5.73 -16.79 9.50
C SER A 261 -4.27 -16.35 9.44
N ILE A 262 -3.41 -17.09 8.73
CA ILE A 262 -2.00 -16.72 8.51
C ILE A 262 -1.93 -15.39 7.75
N PHE A 263 -2.68 -15.24 6.67
CA PHE A 263 -2.70 -13.99 5.90
C PHE A 263 -3.31 -12.82 6.66
N THR A 264 -4.32 -13.06 7.49
CA THR A 264 -4.83 -12.04 8.42
C THR A 264 -3.75 -11.60 9.40
N GLY A 265 -3.00 -12.54 9.96
CA GLY A 265 -1.86 -12.26 10.83
C GLY A 265 -0.75 -11.50 10.13
N LEU A 266 -0.41 -11.86 8.88
CA LEU A 266 0.56 -11.15 8.05
C LEU A 266 0.10 -9.72 7.75
N PHE A 267 -1.15 -9.51 7.39
CA PHE A 267 -1.68 -8.16 7.14
C PHE A 267 -1.58 -7.27 8.37
N MET A 268 -1.99 -7.77 9.54
CA MET A 268 -1.84 -7.04 10.80
C MET A 268 -0.37 -6.76 11.13
N ALA A 269 0.50 -7.75 10.92
CA ALA A 269 1.93 -7.62 11.12
C ALA A 269 2.53 -6.53 10.21
N PHE A 270 2.15 -6.49 8.94
CA PHE A 270 2.57 -5.45 8.00
C PHE A 270 2.12 -4.06 8.44
N CYS A 271 0.87 -3.89 8.88
CA CYS A 271 0.37 -2.59 9.35
C CYS A 271 1.12 -2.10 10.59
N PHE A 272 1.31 -2.96 11.60
CA PHE A 272 2.00 -2.58 12.82
C PHE A 272 3.50 -2.34 12.61
N SER A 273 4.14 -3.14 11.77
CA SER A 273 5.56 -2.98 11.46
C SER A 273 5.87 -1.73 10.64
N LEU A 274 4.97 -1.28 9.76
CA LEU A 274 5.11 0.01 9.05
C LEU A 274 5.11 1.19 10.02
N THR A 275 4.25 1.18 11.04
CA THR A 275 4.25 2.23 12.08
C THR A 275 5.55 2.20 12.88
N SER A 276 6.03 1.00 13.22
CA SER A 276 7.28 0.82 13.97
C SER A 276 8.51 1.17 13.14
N LEU A 277 8.48 1.01 11.82
CA LEU A 277 9.55 1.42 10.92
C LEU A 277 9.87 2.92 11.08
N VAL A 278 8.84 3.78 10.98
CA VAL A 278 9.04 5.23 11.12
C VAL A 278 9.66 5.55 12.49
N THR A 279 9.14 4.95 13.56
CA THR A 279 9.65 5.19 14.92
C THR A 279 11.10 4.73 15.08
N ALA A 280 11.46 3.57 14.52
CA ALA A 280 12.81 3.04 14.58
C ALA A 280 13.81 3.90 13.78
N GLU A 281 13.40 4.39 12.60
CA GLU A 281 14.22 5.27 11.78
C GLU A 281 14.46 6.64 12.42
N VAL A 282 13.42 7.21 13.05
CA VAL A 282 13.54 8.51 13.75
C VAL A 282 14.57 8.45 14.88
N MET A 283 14.64 7.32 15.57
CA MET A 283 15.41 7.23 16.82
C MET A 283 16.84 6.68 16.66
N GLY A 284 17.18 6.01 15.56
CA GLY A 284 18.46 5.33 15.58
C GLY A 284 19.17 5.06 14.28
N VAL A 285 18.55 5.26 13.13
CA VAL A 285 19.15 4.88 11.85
C VAL A 285 19.53 6.12 11.04
N ASN A 286 20.72 6.15 10.49
CA ASN A 286 21.19 7.22 9.62
C ASN A 286 20.66 7.00 8.20
N GLY A 287 19.49 7.54 7.88
CA GLY A 287 18.84 7.46 6.56
C GLY A 287 17.50 6.74 6.61
N GLY A 288 16.70 6.95 5.58
CA GLY A 288 15.34 6.44 5.47
C GLY A 288 14.30 7.55 5.54
N LEU A 289 13.04 7.19 5.20
CA LEU A 289 11.94 8.15 5.13
C LEU A 289 11.60 8.75 6.49
N GLY A 290 11.54 7.93 7.55
CA GLY A 290 11.27 8.38 8.91
C GLY A 290 12.39 9.28 9.46
N TRP A 291 13.63 8.90 9.20
CA TRP A 291 14.78 9.76 9.54
C TRP A 291 14.71 11.11 8.83
N ARG A 292 14.35 11.14 7.55
CA ARG A 292 14.18 12.37 6.78
C ARG A 292 13.07 13.26 7.34
N ILE A 293 11.96 12.68 7.80
CA ILE A 293 10.89 13.42 8.47
C ILE A 293 11.41 14.08 9.73
N SER A 294 12.12 13.35 10.60
CA SER A 294 12.67 13.88 11.83
C SER A 294 13.69 14.99 11.58
N TRP A 295 14.56 14.80 10.59
CA TRP A 295 15.49 15.81 10.15
C TRP A 295 14.76 17.08 9.68
N ALA A 296 13.78 16.95 8.82
CA ALA A 296 13.00 18.08 8.31
C ALA A 296 12.20 18.82 9.41
N GLN A 297 11.70 18.08 10.40
CA GLN A 297 11.04 18.67 11.57
C GLN A 297 11.96 19.60 12.36
N SER A 298 13.24 19.22 12.52
CA SER A 298 14.24 20.03 13.22
C SER A 298 14.52 21.36 12.52
N TYR A 299 14.27 21.47 11.22
CA TYR A 299 14.44 22.67 10.41
C TYR A 299 13.11 23.35 10.03
N MET A 300 11.97 22.87 10.56
CA MET A 300 10.62 23.34 10.21
C MET A 300 10.35 23.34 8.70
N ALA A 301 10.99 22.41 7.95
CA ALA A 301 10.84 22.25 6.51
C ALA A 301 9.62 21.37 6.19
N TYR A 302 8.44 21.96 6.29
CA TYR A 302 7.16 21.23 6.18
C TYR A 302 6.91 20.68 4.78
N ASP A 303 7.40 21.33 3.73
CA ASP A 303 7.35 20.84 2.35
C ASP A 303 8.04 19.47 2.21
N ILE A 304 9.18 19.29 2.87
CA ILE A 304 9.89 18.01 2.94
C ILE A 304 9.09 16.99 3.72
N ILE A 305 8.57 17.37 4.91
CA ILE A 305 7.80 16.46 5.78
C ILE A 305 6.61 15.88 5.02
N TYR A 306 5.79 16.72 4.37
CA TYR A 306 4.61 16.28 3.63
C TYR A 306 4.99 15.45 2.40
N THR A 307 6.03 15.84 1.67
CA THR A 307 6.49 15.06 0.50
C THR A 307 6.95 13.66 0.90
N ILE A 308 7.74 13.56 1.97
CA ILE A 308 8.21 12.26 2.46
C ILE A 308 7.07 11.44 3.07
N ALA A 309 6.11 12.07 3.77
CA ALA A 309 4.93 11.39 4.27
C ALA A 309 4.08 10.78 3.13
N LEU A 310 3.88 11.53 2.03
CA LEU A 310 3.21 11.02 0.84
C LEU A 310 3.98 9.87 0.19
N THR A 311 5.31 9.97 0.13
CA THR A 311 6.16 8.88 -0.36
C THR A 311 6.04 7.64 0.51
N PHE A 312 5.98 7.80 1.84
CA PHE A 312 5.77 6.70 2.79
C PHE A 312 4.41 6.03 2.59
N ILE A 313 3.35 6.82 2.40
CA ILE A 313 2.00 6.30 2.10
C ILE A 313 2.01 5.49 0.80
N ALA A 314 2.67 5.99 -0.24
CA ALA A 314 2.80 5.27 -1.51
C ALA A 314 3.57 3.95 -1.34
N MET A 315 4.68 3.96 -0.59
CA MET A 315 5.45 2.76 -0.23
C MET A 315 4.57 1.74 0.51
N ALA A 316 3.86 2.17 1.54
CA ALA A 316 2.98 1.31 2.33
C ALA A 316 1.88 0.68 1.47
N PHE A 317 1.26 1.49 0.60
CA PHE A 317 0.24 1.01 -0.34
C PHE A 317 0.78 -0.06 -1.30
N ILE A 318 1.98 0.13 -1.84
CA ILE A 318 2.63 -0.85 -2.73
C ILE A 318 2.91 -2.15 -1.97
N LEU A 319 3.50 -2.08 -0.77
CA LEU A 319 3.85 -3.25 0.02
C LEU A 319 2.60 -4.06 0.44
N ILE A 320 1.54 -3.38 0.88
CA ILE A 320 0.27 -4.03 1.24
C ILE A 320 -0.39 -4.64 0.00
N THR A 321 -0.36 -3.96 -1.14
CA THR A 321 -0.90 -4.49 -2.40
C THR A 321 -0.15 -5.74 -2.85
N LEU A 322 1.18 -5.76 -2.72
CA LEU A 322 2.00 -6.94 -3.01
C LEU A 322 1.63 -8.11 -2.10
N LEU A 323 1.41 -7.86 -0.81
CA LEU A 323 0.94 -8.88 0.12
C LEU A 323 -0.40 -9.49 -0.34
N PHE A 324 -1.37 -8.66 -0.75
CA PHE A 324 -2.67 -9.15 -1.26
C PHE A 324 -2.54 -9.90 -2.59
N VAL A 325 -1.60 -9.51 -3.46
CA VAL A 325 -1.32 -10.25 -4.70
C VAL A 325 -0.78 -11.65 -4.37
N VAL A 326 0.17 -11.75 -3.43
CA VAL A 326 0.70 -13.03 -2.95
C VAL A 326 -0.42 -13.87 -2.32
N GLN A 327 -1.25 -13.28 -1.48
CA GLN A 327 -2.40 -13.96 -0.88
C GLN A 327 -3.33 -14.56 -1.94
N ARG A 328 -3.74 -13.79 -2.94
CA ARG A 328 -4.62 -14.26 -4.03
C ARG A 328 -4.02 -15.40 -4.83
N HIS A 329 -2.71 -15.36 -5.05
CA HIS A 329 -2.02 -16.41 -5.78
C HIS A 329 -1.92 -17.70 -4.96
N THR A 330 -1.58 -17.57 -3.68
CA THR A 330 -1.39 -18.70 -2.76
C THR A 330 -2.71 -19.35 -2.35
N MET A 331 -3.80 -18.56 -2.25
CA MET A 331 -5.12 -19.03 -1.77
C MET A 331 -6.14 -19.15 -2.92
N SER A 332 -5.72 -19.67 -4.08
CA SER A 332 -6.60 -19.81 -5.25
C SER A 332 -7.81 -20.72 -5.02
N TRP A 333 -7.74 -21.62 -4.03
CA TRP A 333 -8.83 -22.53 -3.64
C TRP A 333 -9.89 -21.91 -2.73
N SER A 334 -9.58 -20.78 -2.06
CA SER A 334 -10.50 -20.12 -1.13
C SER A 334 -11.16 -18.89 -1.79
N LYS A 335 -11.94 -19.11 -2.85
CA LYS A 335 -12.58 -18.03 -3.63
C LYS A 335 -13.66 -17.24 -2.88
N GLU A 336 -14.13 -17.69 -1.74
CA GLU A 336 -15.26 -17.09 -1.01
C GLU A 336 -14.88 -16.06 0.07
N VAL A 337 -13.61 -15.95 0.45
CA VAL A 337 -13.20 -15.18 1.66
C VAL A 337 -12.76 -13.74 1.37
N ILE A 338 -12.53 -13.37 0.12
CA ILE A 338 -11.98 -12.04 -0.19
C ILE A 338 -12.84 -11.33 -1.24
N GLN A 339 -13.93 -10.73 -0.81
CA GLN A 339 -14.60 -9.62 -1.50
C GLN A 339 -14.33 -8.34 -0.69
N TRP A 340 -13.25 -7.64 -1.04
CA TRP A 340 -13.02 -6.25 -0.63
C TRP A 340 -13.01 -5.35 -1.87
#